data_6e9bcd7ff646a8d9cb108ec02b701a70
#
_entry.id   6e9bcd7ff646a8d9cb108ec02b701a70
#
_cell.length_a   1.000
_cell.length_b   1.000
_cell.length_c   1.000
_cell.angle_alpha   90.00
_cell.angle_beta   90.00
_cell.angle_gamma   90.00
#
_symmetry.space_group_name_H-M   'P 1'
#
loop_
_entity.id
_entity.type
_entity.pdbx_description
1 polymer ?
#
loop_
_entity_poly.entity_id
_entity_poly.type
_entity_poly.pdbx_seq_one_letter_code
_entity_poly.pdbx_strand_id
1 'polypeptide(L)'
;MKFNLHKNKSSLFKVLLFLVVIVIGFSVLSKHITFVKGLPTFKKKKVIEKKTIEDIPIPVKGYKVTRVDFSDTLPSLGTVKGYREVQLKFMDSGYVEYVNFRDGEKAIEGDIIASLDQREKLLKLEYAKNEMERVQKLHDLGAITPNKLQQTKLEYQSARLEYEKTNLVAPFDGYLGSVEKQKGDLVTPNDVFGSFVNLTDAYAEFGAIEKDINKIKVGLPVTMTVDSYPQDTFSGEIESISPVVEGRTRTFKIKARVVNEGEKLKAGMFGRVGVQIYQKEQTLVIPSASFRKKEQEYFVYVIHPEAPAEEPAEESPKASSKGGKDKPAAPAKPSDVIIGTIEIRPIQVAYATPDAVEIKAGLEDEELIVADIQQEMEEKTKVEVTEVQEYTF
;
A
#
# COMPACT_ATOMS: atom_id res chain seq x y z
N MET A 1 0.10 -21.97 -101.64
CA MET A 1 -0.73 -20.75 -101.34
C MET A 1 -1.40 -21.00 -99.98
N LYS A 2 -0.89 -20.37 -98.90
CA LYS A 2 -1.48 -20.44 -97.52
C LYS A 2 -2.30 -19.15 -97.33
N PHE A 3 -3.63 -19.34 -97.18
CA PHE A 3 -4.55 -18.25 -96.88
C PHE A 3 -4.57 -18.03 -95.38
N ASN A 4 -4.31 -16.80 -94.94
CA ASN A 4 -4.29 -16.32 -93.58
C ASN A 4 -5.72 -16.06 -93.07
N LEU A 5 -6.28 -16.91 -92.19
CA LEU A 5 -7.58 -16.78 -91.55
C LEU A 5 -7.46 -16.37 -90.11
N HIS A 6 -6.80 -15.24 -89.78
CA HIS A 6 -6.61 -14.87 -88.37
C HIS A 6 -6.90 -13.38 -88.05
N LYS A 7 -7.76 -12.66 -88.82
CA LYS A 7 -7.96 -11.24 -88.55
C LYS A 7 -9.41 -10.81 -88.21
N ASN A 8 -10.36 -11.73 -88.00
CA ASN A 8 -11.76 -11.34 -87.78
C ASN A 8 -12.40 -11.74 -86.45
N LYS A 9 -11.70 -12.38 -85.54
CA LYS A 9 -12.27 -12.76 -84.21
C LYS A 9 -12.30 -11.61 -83.24
N SER A 10 -11.42 -10.62 -83.32
CA SER A 10 -11.38 -9.48 -82.37
C SER A 10 -12.48 -8.44 -82.60
N SER A 11 -12.95 -8.28 -83.86
CA SER A 11 -14.03 -7.37 -84.17
C SER A 11 -15.39 -7.86 -83.70
N LEU A 12 -15.66 -9.18 -83.91
CA LEU A 12 -16.89 -9.82 -83.40
C LEU A 12 -16.98 -9.79 -81.88
N PHE A 13 -15.89 -9.99 -81.19
CA PHE A 13 -15.83 -9.94 -79.71
C PHE A 13 -16.13 -8.53 -79.17
N LYS A 14 -15.63 -7.49 -79.84
CA LYS A 14 -15.88 -6.12 -79.45
C LYS A 14 -17.33 -5.72 -79.66
N VAL A 15 -17.97 -6.17 -80.76
CA VAL A 15 -19.40 -5.94 -81.01
C VAL A 15 -20.27 -6.66 -80.01
N LEU A 16 -19.90 -7.92 -79.67
CA LEU A 16 -20.64 -8.69 -78.64
C LEU A 16 -20.52 -8.06 -77.25
N LEU A 17 -19.31 -7.58 -76.88
CA LEU A 17 -19.08 -6.89 -75.61
C LEU A 17 -19.88 -5.60 -75.53
N PHE A 18 -19.98 -4.84 -76.63
CA PHE A 18 -20.74 -3.57 -76.68
C PHE A 18 -22.25 -3.83 -76.56
N LEU A 19 -22.78 -4.91 -77.19
CA LEU A 19 -24.18 -5.32 -77.04
C LEU A 19 -24.50 -5.73 -75.57
N VAL A 20 -23.57 -6.46 -74.90
CA VAL A 20 -23.76 -6.86 -73.48
C VAL A 20 -23.77 -5.62 -72.58
N VAL A 21 -22.91 -4.62 -72.83
CA VAL A 21 -22.90 -3.37 -72.06
C VAL A 21 -24.20 -2.57 -72.23
N ILE A 22 -24.76 -2.55 -73.49
CA ILE A 22 -26.05 -1.91 -73.77
C ILE A 22 -27.19 -2.60 -73.04
N VAL A 23 -27.23 -3.96 -73.04
CA VAL A 23 -28.28 -4.73 -72.35
C VAL A 23 -28.19 -4.55 -70.86
N ILE A 24 -26.99 -4.52 -70.26
CA ILE A 24 -26.78 -4.26 -68.85
C ILE A 24 -27.17 -2.81 -68.51
N GLY A 25 -26.79 -1.82 -69.33
CA GLY A 25 -27.18 -0.42 -69.17
C GLY A 25 -28.70 -0.24 -69.21
N PHE A 26 -29.38 -0.92 -70.12
CA PHE A 26 -30.83 -0.87 -70.22
C PHE A 26 -31.56 -1.56 -69.03
N SER A 27 -30.99 -2.65 -68.54
CA SER A 27 -31.50 -3.35 -67.35
C SER A 27 -31.33 -2.54 -66.07
N VAL A 28 -30.24 -1.78 -65.92
CA VAL A 28 -30.04 -0.86 -64.80
C VAL A 28 -30.93 0.36 -64.89
N LEU A 29 -31.14 0.88 -66.11
CA LEU A 29 -31.99 2.05 -66.32
C LEU A 29 -33.46 1.72 -66.10
N SER A 30 -33.94 0.52 -66.47
CA SER A 30 -35.32 0.08 -66.26
C SER A 30 -35.76 -0.07 -64.80
N LYS A 31 -34.78 -0.28 -63.91
CA LYS A 31 -35.04 -0.35 -62.46
C LYS A 31 -35.27 1.04 -61.80
N HIS A 32 -34.88 2.11 -62.48
CA HIS A 32 -34.95 3.47 -61.93
C HIS A 32 -36.02 4.37 -62.59
N ILE A 33 -36.73 3.87 -63.63
CA ILE A 33 -37.77 4.64 -64.34
C ILE A 33 -39.12 3.94 -64.15
N THR A 34 -40.12 4.64 -63.64
CA THR A 34 -41.50 4.22 -63.64
C THR A 34 -42.27 5.10 -64.58
N PHE A 35 -43.12 4.51 -65.48
CA PHE A 35 -43.99 5.25 -66.38
C PHE A 35 -45.31 5.60 -65.67
N VAL A 36 -45.57 6.90 -65.58
CA VAL A 36 -46.89 7.42 -65.14
C VAL A 36 -47.44 8.31 -66.26
N LYS A 37 -48.61 7.97 -66.83
CA LYS A 37 -49.27 8.65 -67.95
C LYS A 37 -48.40 8.85 -69.21
N GLY A 38 -47.61 7.84 -69.60
CA GLY A 38 -46.89 7.82 -70.83
C GLY A 38 -45.57 8.66 -70.92
N LEU A 39 -45.19 9.29 -69.81
CA LEU A 39 -43.92 10.04 -69.74
C LEU A 39 -42.97 9.37 -68.73
N PRO A 40 -41.68 9.23 -69.07
CA PRO A 40 -40.69 8.66 -68.17
C PRO A 40 -40.37 9.65 -67.05
N THR A 41 -40.57 9.22 -65.80
CA THR A 41 -40.15 9.98 -64.62
C THR A 41 -39.13 9.17 -63.79
N PHE A 42 -38.12 9.85 -63.34
CA PHE A 42 -37.11 9.23 -62.43
C PHE A 42 -37.70 9.07 -61.06
N LYS A 43 -37.56 7.88 -60.47
CA LYS A 43 -37.87 7.65 -59.07
C LYS A 43 -36.97 8.53 -58.21
N LYS A 44 -37.53 9.52 -57.54
CA LYS A 44 -36.84 10.21 -56.45
C LYS A 44 -36.46 9.21 -55.39
N LYS A 45 -35.18 8.97 -55.23
CA LYS A 45 -34.64 8.22 -54.11
C LYS A 45 -35.16 8.89 -52.82
N LYS A 46 -35.97 8.21 -52.02
CA LYS A 46 -36.26 8.65 -50.65
C LYS A 46 -34.89 8.80 -49.99
N VAL A 47 -34.52 10.04 -49.70
CA VAL A 47 -33.38 10.33 -48.81
C VAL A 47 -33.84 9.79 -47.49
N ILE A 48 -33.36 8.60 -47.13
CA ILE A 48 -33.32 8.17 -45.76
C ILE A 48 -32.35 9.16 -45.15
N GLU A 49 -32.84 10.09 -44.33
CA GLU A 49 -32.00 10.86 -43.44
C GLU A 49 -31.14 9.84 -42.75
N LYS A 50 -29.87 9.81 -43.09
CA LYS A 50 -28.86 9.17 -42.26
C LYS A 50 -28.96 9.92 -40.95
N LYS A 51 -29.66 9.36 -39.94
CA LYS A 51 -29.38 9.69 -38.57
C LYS A 51 -27.87 9.52 -38.43
N THR A 52 -27.18 10.62 -38.31
CA THR A 52 -25.75 10.66 -38.11
C THR A 52 -25.47 9.84 -36.88
N ILE A 53 -24.51 8.94 -36.92
CA ILE A 53 -24.11 8.08 -35.80
C ILE A 53 -23.66 8.94 -34.58
N GLU A 54 -23.56 10.24 -34.76
CA GLU A 54 -23.22 11.27 -33.77
C GLU A 54 -24.29 11.53 -32.67
N ASP A 55 -25.52 11.02 -32.83
CA ASP A 55 -26.62 11.29 -31.86
C ASP A 55 -26.90 10.19 -30.85
N ILE A 56 -26.12 9.10 -30.84
CA ILE A 56 -26.30 8.03 -29.81
C ILE A 56 -25.33 8.32 -28.68
N PRO A 57 -25.83 8.66 -27.47
CA PRO A 57 -24.94 8.93 -26.34
C PRO A 57 -24.16 7.67 -25.98
N ILE A 58 -22.87 7.87 -25.69
CA ILE A 58 -21.96 6.78 -25.29
C ILE A 58 -22.18 6.53 -23.80
N PRO A 59 -22.49 5.29 -23.38
CA PRO A 59 -22.63 4.99 -21.96
C PRO A 59 -21.27 5.06 -21.25
N VAL A 60 -21.18 5.86 -20.20
CA VAL A 60 -19.97 6.06 -19.40
C VAL A 60 -20.31 5.96 -17.90
N LYS A 61 -19.31 5.62 -17.10
CA LYS A 61 -19.41 5.77 -15.64
C LYS A 61 -18.90 7.16 -15.28
N GLY A 62 -19.66 7.86 -14.46
CA GLY A 62 -19.30 9.16 -13.91
C GLY A 62 -18.56 9.00 -12.59
N TYR A 63 -17.65 9.91 -12.32
CA TYR A 63 -17.01 10.07 -11.01
C TYR A 63 -17.16 11.52 -10.56
N LYS A 64 -17.73 11.72 -9.37
CA LYS A 64 -17.87 13.05 -8.78
C LYS A 64 -16.57 13.39 -8.05
N VAL A 65 -15.86 14.40 -8.53
CA VAL A 65 -14.61 14.86 -7.94
C VAL A 65 -14.89 15.46 -6.56
N THR A 66 -14.24 14.95 -5.55
CA THR A 66 -14.38 15.44 -4.17
C THR A 66 -13.02 15.63 -3.52
N ARG A 67 -12.97 16.51 -2.50
CA ARG A 67 -11.77 16.67 -1.69
C ARG A 67 -11.73 15.60 -0.62
N VAL A 68 -10.66 14.83 -0.62
CA VAL A 68 -10.42 13.76 0.34
C VAL A 68 -9.01 13.83 0.89
N ASP A 69 -8.77 13.17 2.01
CA ASP A 69 -7.43 12.98 2.52
C ASP A 69 -6.76 11.87 1.71
N PHE A 70 -5.64 12.22 1.11
CA PHE A 70 -4.91 11.32 0.22
C PHE A 70 -3.59 10.90 0.85
N SER A 71 -3.33 9.60 0.89
CA SER A 71 -2.09 9.05 1.40
C SER A 71 -1.55 7.94 0.51
N ASP A 72 -0.22 7.85 0.43
CA ASP A 72 0.47 6.72 -0.20
C ASP A 72 1.28 5.97 0.85
N THR A 73 1.02 4.68 0.95
CA THR A 73 1.63 3.79 1.94
C THR A 73 2.40 2.68 1.24
N LEU A 74 3.67 2.58 1.55
CA LEU A 74 4.54 1.52 1.02
C LEU A 74 4.42 0.28 1.92
N PRO A 75 3.82 -0.82 1.42
CA PRO A 75 3.70 -2.04 2.21
C PRO A 75 5.02 -2.81 2.26
N SER A 76 5.34 -3.35 3.43
CA SER A 76 6.46 -4.26 3.65
C SER A 76 6.09 -5.33 4.67
N LEU A 77 6.93 -6.36 4.78
CA LEU A 77 6.83 -7.37 5.81
C LEU A 77 7.99 -7.19 6.78
N GLY A 78 7.70 -7.25 8.07
CA GLY A 78 8.68 -7.03 9.10
C GLY A 78 8.59 -8.00 10.26
N THR A 79 9.64 -8.02 11.06
CA THR A 79 9.73 -8.80 12.31
C THR A 79 9.81 -7.84 13.48
N VAL A 80 9.05 -8.13 14.51
CA VAL A 80 9.12 -7.41 15.78
C VAL A 80 10.39 -7.79 16.52
N LYS A 81 11.14 -6.80 16.98
CA LYS A 81 12.27 -6.92 17.90
C LYS A 81 11.98 -6.18 19.19
N GLY A 82 12.53 -6.64 20.29
CA GLY A 82 12.49 -5.88 21.54
C GLY A 82 13.28 -4.57 21.43
N TYR A 83 12.92 -3.59 22.23
CA TYR A 83 13.66 -2.33 22.32
C TYR A 83 15.14 -2.56 22.68
N ARG A 84 15.40 -3.49 23.60
CA ARG A 84 16.72 -4.05 23.89
C ARG A 84 16.59 -5.56 23.96
N GLU A 85 17.53 -6.25 23.36
CA GLU A 85 17.58 -7.71 23.37
C GLU A 85 19.05 -8.14 23.51
N VAL A 86 19.34 -8.95 24.52
CA VAL A 86 20.69 -9.44 24.80
C VAL A 86 20.66 -10.92 25.12
N GLN A 87 21.73 -11.60 24.80
CA GLN A 87 21.99 -12.94 25.27
C GLN A 87 22.71 -12.87 26.62
N LEU A 88 22.14 -13.46 27.65
CA LEU A 88 22.72 -13.54 28.97
C LEU A 88 23.82 -14.61 28.99
N LYS A 89 24.99 -14.22 29.49
CA LYS A 89 26.13 -15.12 29.66
C LYS A 89 26.83 -14.83 30.98
N PHE A 90 27.28 -15.88 31.65
CA PHE A 90 28.12 -15.72 32.84
C PHE A 90 29.48 -15.13 32.43
N MET A 91 30.07 -14.35 33.33
CA MET A 91 31.41 -13.80 33.13
C MET A 91 32.53 -14.74 33.64
N ASP A 92 32.15 -15.80 34.40
CA ASP A 92 33.07 -16.81 34.93
C ASP A 92 32.56 -18.21 34.59
N SER A 93 33.41 -19.22 34.80
CA SER A 93 33.05 -20.64 34.64
C SER A 93 32.68 -21.26 35.98
N GLY A 94 31.67 -22.13 35.97
CA GLY A 94 31.26 -22.84 37.19
C GLY A 94 29.97 -23.62 37.01
N TYR A 95 29.56 -24.30 38.05
CA TYR A 95 28.25 -24.97 38.07
C TYR A 95 27.16 -24.00 38.47
N VAL A 96 26.04 -24.01 37.76
CA VAL A 96 24.84 -23.23 38.09
C VAL A 96 24.24 -23.77 39.39
N GLU A 97 24.16 -22.95 40.42
CA GLU A 97 23.64 -23.35 41.72
C GLU A 97 22.18 -22.90 41.93
N TYR A 98 21.86 -21.66 41.52
CA TYR A 98 20.53 -21.09 41.63
C TYR A 98 20.10 -20.47 40.33
N VAL A 99 18.80 -20.64 39.99
CA VAL A 99 18.09 -19.95 38.92
C VAL A 99 16.84 -19.36 39.59
N ASN A 100 16.77 -18.03 39.66
CA ASN A 100 15.75 -17.33 40.45
C ASN A 100 14.52 -16.97 39.62
N PHE A 101 14.62 -16.94 38.27
CA PHE A 101 13.57 -16.55 37.36
C PHE A 101 13.27 -17.67 36.35
N ARG A 102 12.02 -17.75 35.95
CA ARG A 102 11.53 -18.67 34.90
C ARG A 102 11.37 -17.93 33.56
N ASP A 103 11.23 -18.70 32.49
CA ASP A 103 10.90 -18.20 31.17
C ASP A 103 9.65 -17.33 31.24
N GLY A 104 9.72 -16.12 30.66
CA GLY A 104 8.63 -15.14 30.62
C GLY A 104 8.47 -14.30 31.88
N GLU A 105 9.24 -14.55 32.97
CA GLU A 105 9.18 -13.70 34.16
C GLU A 105 9.88 -12.35 33.94
N LYS A 106 9.30 -11.31 34.55
CA LYS A 106 9.83 -9.95 34.52
C LYS A 106 10.88 -9.77 35.61
N ALA A 107 12.03 -9.21 35.25
CA ALA A 107 13.08 -8.81 36.19
C ALA A 107 13.39 -7.32 35.98
N ILE A 108 13.80 -6.65 37.06
CA ILE A 108 14.28 -5.26 37.03
C ILE A 108 15.81 -5.23 36.95
N GLU A 109 16.36 -4.11 36.50
CA GLU A 109 17.80 -3.90 36.40
C GLU A 109 18.49 -4.19 37.73
N GLY A 110 19.54 -5.05 37.70
CA GLY A 110 20.29 -5.46 38.87
C GLY A 110 19.79 -6.69 39.61
N ASP A 111 18.60 -7.23 39.27
CA ASP A 111 18.13 -8.51 39.83
C ASP A 111 19.06 -9.65 39.45
N ILE A 112 19.33 -10.54 40.42
CA ILE A 112 20.13 -11.73 40.18
C ILE A 112 19.26 -12.82 39.56
N ILE A 113 19.45 -13.03 38.24
CA ILE A 113 18.73 -14.02 37.44
C ILE A 113 19.17 -15.43 37.81
N ALA A 114 20.48 -15.64 37.88
CA ALA A 114 21.07 -16.92 38.25
C ALA A 114 22.44 -16.73 38.92
N SER A 115 22.92 -17.73 39.64
CA SER A 115 24.24 -17.70 40.23
C SER A 115 24.96 -19.04 40.11
N LEU A 116 26.28 -18.96 39.98
CA LEU A 116 27.18 -20.11 40.03
C LEU A 116 27.41 -20.56 41.50
N ASP A 117 28.10 -21.67 41.70
CA ASP A 117 28.60 -22.06 43.02
C ASP A 117 29.58 -21.00 43.53
N GLN A 118 29.20 -20.29 44.56
CA GLN A 118 29.89 -19.12 45.11
C GLN A 118 30.76 -19.41 46.33
N ARG A 119 30.73 -20.64 46.85
CA ARG A 119 31.34 -20.98 48.15
C ARG A 119 32.80 -20.57 48.26
N GLU A 120 33.61 -20.88 47.27
CA GLU A 120 35.03 -20.52 47.26
C GLU A 120 35.23 -19.01 47.16
N LYS A 121 34.51 -18.35 46.23
CA LYS A 121 34.66 -16.91 46.01
C LYS A 121 34.14 -16.08 47.17
N LEU A 122 33.09 -16.55 47.85
CA LEU A 122 32.57 -15.90 49.04
C LEU A 122 33.58 -15.97 50.21
N LEU A 123 34.19 -17.12 50.46
CA LEU A 123 35.23 -17.25 51.46
C LEU A 123 36.43 -16.34 51.17
N LYS A 124 36.86 -16.27 49.93
CA LYS A 124 37.96 -15.36 49.50
C LYS A 124 37.58 -13.92 49.74
N LEU A 125 36.33 -13.52 49.41
CA LEU A 125 35.84 -12.17 49.64
C LEU A 125 35.80 -11.83 51.13
N GLU A 126 35.26 -12.71 51.95
CA GLU A 126 35.23 -12.52 53.43
C GLU A 126 36.62 -12.38 54.02
N TYR A 127 37.56 -13.22 53.58
CA TYR A 127 38.97 -13.13 54.04
C TYR A 127 39.56 -11.76 53.64
N ALA A 128 39.45 -11.36 52.39
CA ALA A 128 39.99 -10.08 51.90
C ALA A 128 39.31 -8.88 52.61
N LYS A 129 38.00 -8.96 52.90
CA LYS A 129 37.27 -7.94 53.65
C LYS A 129 37.83 -7.79 55.08
N ASN A 130 37.92 -8.90 55.78
CA ASN A 130 38.42 -8.91 57.16
C ASN A 130 39.87 -8.38 57.23
N GLU A 131 40.74 -8.76 56.30
CA GLU A 131 42.10 -8.25 56.18
C GLU A 131 42.14 -6.75 55.90
N MET A 132 41.30 -6.26 54.98
CA MET A 132 41.19 -4.84 54.67
C MET A 132 40.72 -4.03 55.89
N GLU A 133 39.73 -4.52 56.66
CA GLU A 133 39.25 -3.89 57.88
C GLU A 133 40.32 -3.86 58.98
N ARG A 134 41.09 -4.97 59.13
CA ARG A 134 42.23 -5.06 60.07
C ARG A 134 43.31 -4.05 59.71
N VAL A 135 43.73 -3.99 58.42
CA VAL A 135 44.78 -3.10 57.95
C VAL A 135 44.33 -1.61 58.04
N GLN A 136 43.04 -1.32 57.80
CA GLN A 136 42.47 0.00 57.99
C GLN A 136 42.59 0.49 59.43
N LYS A 137 42.23 -0.34 60.41
CA LYS A 137 42.37 -0.04 61.85
C LYS A 137 43.81 0.21 62.27
N LEU A 138 44.78 -0.58 61.77
CA LEU A 138 46.21 -0.39 62.04
C LEU A 138 46.75 0.87 61.38
N HIS A 139 46.29 1.23 60.22
CA HIS A 139 46.63 2.46 59.54
C HIS A 139 46.16 3.70 60.33
N ASP A 140 44.91 3.64 60.83
CA ASP A 140 44.33 4.72 61.65
C ASP A 140 45.09 4.93 62.99
N LEU A 141 45.76 3.87 63.48
CA LEU A 141 46.66 3.92 64.62
C LEU A 141 48.12 4.30 64.25
N GLY A 142 48.35 4.61 62.96
CA GLY A 142 49.69 4.95 62.51
C GLY A 142 50.70 3.80 62.38
N ALA A 143 50.23 2.52 62.52
CA ALA A 143 51.09 1.33 62.54
C ALA A 143 51.40 0.79 61.13
N ILE A 144 50.69 1.23 60.10
CA ILE A 144 50.86 0.72 58.73
C ILE A 144 50.92 1.90 57.72
N THR A 145 51.72 1.71 56.67
CA THR A 145 51.91 2.70 55.60
C THR A 145 50.64 2.83 54.69
N PRO A 146 50.41 4.02 54.12
CA PRO A 146 49.27 4.21 53.17
C PRO A 146 49.36 3.25 51.98
N ASN A 147 50.56 2.93 51.51
CA ASN A 147 50.74 1.98 50.41
C ASN A 147 50.24 0.58 50.73
N LYS A 148 50.46 0.07 51.98
CA LYS A 148 49.97 -1.24 52.37
C LYS A 148 48.42 -1.24 52.46
N LEU A 149 47.84 -0.16 52.98
CA LEU A 149 46.39 -0.02 53.01
C LEU A 149 45.84 -0.02 51.59
N GLN A 150 46.41 0.72 50.67
CA GLN A 150 45.97 0.77 49.27
C GLN A 150 46.07 -0.61 48.60
N GLN A 151 47.14 -1.33 48.78
CA GLN A 151 47.31 -2.70 48.29
C GLN A 151 46.17 -3.60 48.76
N THR A 152 45.90 -3.60 50.07
CA THR A 152 44.84 -4.46 50.68
C THR A 152 43.44 -4.06 50.20
N LYS A 153 43.19 -2.76 49.98
CA LYS A 153 41.93 -2.29 49.33
C LYS A 153 41.80 -2.87 47.93
N LEU A 154 42.84 -2.90 47.14
CA LEU A 154 42.81 -3.49 45.78
C LEU A 154 42.58 -5.00 45.83
N GLU A 155 43.19 -5.72 46.81
CA GLU A 155 42.95 -7.15 47.00
C GLU A 155 41.51 -7.44 47.37
N TYR A 156 40.88 -6.63 48.22
CA TYR A 156 39.46 -6.73 48.55
C TYR A 156 38.58 -6.44 47.32
N GLN A 157 38.88 -5.38 46.58
CA GLN A 157 38.11 -5.06 45.35
C GLN A 157 38.22 -6.17 44.30
N SER A 158 39.40 -6.79 44.14
CA SER A 158 39.59 -7.94 43.23
C SER A 158 38.75 -9.14 43.67
N ALA A 159 38.75 -9.52 44.96
CA ALA A 159 37.94 -10.61 45.48
C ALA A 159 36.44 -10.33 45.31
N ARG A 160 36.04 -9.07 45.50
CA ARG A 160 34.66 -8.65 45.29
C ARG A 160 34.23 -8.80 43.83
N LEU A 161 35.03 -8.33 42.86
CA LEU A 161 34.76 -8.49 41.45
C LEU A 161 34.69 -9.98 41.04
N GLU A 162 35.56 -10.83 41.57
CA GLU A 162 35.51 -12.27 41.32
C GLU A 162 34.20 -12.91 41.83
N TYR A 163 33.71 -12.47 43.01
CA TYR A 163 32.42 -12.89 43.52
C TYR A 163 31.26 -12.34 42.69
N GLU A 164 31.27 -11.06 42.31
CA GLU A 164 30.24 -10.44 41.47
C GLU A 164 30.09 -11.13 40.12
N LYS A 165 31.19 -11.57 39.48
CA LYS A 165 31.19 -12.32 38.22
C LYS A 165 30.49 -13.67 38.27
N THR A 166 30.29 -14.24 39.47
CA THR A 166 29.52 -15.48 39.64
C THR A 166 28.01 -15.26 39.58
N ASN A 167 27.55 -14.03 39.65
CA ASN A 167 26.15 -13.68 39.51
C ASN A 167 25.85 -13.25 38.07
N LEU A 168 24.73 -13.72 37.54
CA LEU A 168 24.16 -13.25 36.32
C LEU A 168 23.01 -12.29 36.65
N VAL A 169 23.20 -11.01 36.36
CA VAL A 169 22.26 -9.96 36.71
C VAL A 169 21.53 -9.44 35.48
N ALA A 170 20.29 -8.97 35.68
CA ALA A 170 19.50 -8.31 34.68
C ALA A 170 20.18 -6.97 34.29
N PRO A 171 20.51 -6.75 33.00
CA PRO A 171 21.21 -5.55 32.55
C PRO A 171 20.30 -4.34 32.35
N PHE A 172 18.99 -4.50 32.39
CA PHE A 172 17.92 -3.50 32.28
C PHE A 172 16.59 -4.14 32.70
N ASP A 173 15.54 -3.35 32.83
CA ASP A 173 14.18 -3.86 33.07
C ASP A 173 13.67 -4.63 31.85
N GLY A 174 13.19 -5.85 32.03
CA GLY A 174 12.76 -6.68 30.92
C GLY A 174 12.25 -8.05 31.34
N TYR A 175 12.13 -8.92 30.36
CA TYR A 175 11.65 -10.28 30.50
C TYR A 175 12.74 -11.29 30.19
N LEU A 176 12.83 -12.31 30.99
CA LEU A 176 13.65 -13.48 30.68
C LEU A 176 12.94 -14.27 29.56
N GLY A 177 13.64 -14.47 28.44
CA GLY A 177 13.15 -15.30 27.34
C GLY A 177 13.38 -16.79 27.62
N SER A 178 13.93 -17.51 26.64
CA SER A 178 14.27 -18.93 26.84
C SER A 178 15.50 -19.08 27.73
N VAL A 179 15.40 -19.93 28.77
CA VAL A 179 16.54 -20.35 29.61
C VAL A 179 17.08 -21.66 29.03
N GLU A 180 18.36 -21.66 28.67
CA GLU A 180 19.02 -22.82 28.06
C GLU A 180 19.78 -23.69 29.07
N LYS A 181 20.02 -23.16 30.27
CA LYS A 181 20.83 -23.80 31.32
C LYS A 181 20.03 -24.00 32.62
N GLN A 182 20.26 -25.10 33.25
CA GLN A 182 19.57 -25.48 34.50
C GLN A 182 20.54 -25.62 35.69
N LYS A 183 19.97 -25.68 36.90
CA LYS A 183 20.76 -25.97 38.09
C LYS A 183 21.56 -27.27 37.93
N GLY A 184 22.85 -27.22 38.20
CA GLY A 184 23.78 -28.33 38.06
C GLY A 184 24.55 -28.37 36.74
N ASP A 185 24.19 -27.56 35.77
CA ASP A 185 24.94 -27.45 34.51
C ASP A 185 26.26 -26.75 34.70
N LEU A 186 27.30 -27.24 34.05
CA LEU A 186 28.58 -26.55 33.94
C LEU A 186 28.46 -25.50 32.80
N VAL A 187 28.80 -24.25 33.10
CA VAL A 187 28.79 -23.13 32.14
C VAL A 187 30.16 -22.45 32.05
N THR A 188 30.41 -21.89 30.88
CA THR A 188 31.58 -21.06 30.58
C THR A 188 31.13 -19.71 30.01
N PRO A 189 32.01 -18.70 29.94
CA PRO A 189 31.66 -17.38 29.37
C PRO A 189 31.18 -17.41 27.89
N ASN A 190 31.41 -18.52 27.19
CA ASN A 190 30.94 -18.68 25.80
C ASN A 190 29.51 -19.25 25.71
N ASP A 191 29.04 -19.89 26.79
CA ASP A 191 27.72 -20.49 26.84
C ASP A 191 26.65 -19.42 27.01
N VAL A 192 25.56 -19.54 26.22
CA VAL A 192 24.37 -18.72 26.39
C VAL A 192 23.56 -19.33 27.53
N PHE A 193 23.22 -18.53 28.54
CA PHE A 193 22.33 -18.92 29.61
C PHE A 193 20.88 -18.79 29.19
N GLY A 194 20.56 -17.72 28.50
CA GLY A 194 19.22 -17.42 28.01
C GLY A 194 19.17 -16.08 27.23
N SER A 195 18.00 -15.69 26.83
CA SER A 195 17.75 -14.38 26.22
C SER A 195 17.05 -13.44 27.21
N PHE A 196 17.31 -12.14 27.11
CA PHE A 196 16.67 -11.13 27.92
C PHE A 196 16.21 -9.97 27.04
N VAL A 197 14.94 -9.56 27.18
CA VAL A 197 14.31 -8.63 26.27
C VAL A 197 13.50 -7.57 26.99
N ASN A 198 13.66 -6.31 26.59
CA ASN A 198 12.77 -5.23 26.96
C ASN A 198 11.67 -5.08 25.92
N LEU A 199 10.40 -5.08 26.34
CA LEU A 199 9.22 -5.00 25.49
C LEU A 199 8.40 -3.71 25.69
N THR A 200 8.90 -2.74 26.45
CA THR A 200 8.20 -1.47 26.72
C THR A 200 7.89 -0.75 25.39
N ASP A 201 8.88 -0.70 24.52
CA ASP A 201 8.72 -0.33 23.10
C ASP A 201 9.17 -1.54 22.26
N ALA A 202 8.81 -1.54 21.00
CA ALA A 202 9.23 -2.54 20.05
C ALA A 202 9.83 -1.89 18.79
N TYR A 203 10.70 -2.62 18.12
CA TYR A 203 11.15 -2.27 16.79
C TYR A 203 10.46 -3.15 15.76
N ALA A 204 9.92 -2.52 14.71
CA ALA A 204 9.62 -3.21 13.48
C ALA A 204 10.86 -3.18 12.58
N GLU A 205 11.53 -4.34 12.41
CA GLU A 205 12.61 -4.48 11.44
C GLU A 205 12.07 -5.01 10.12
N PHE A 206 12.25 -4.28 9.03
CA PHE A 206 11.78 -4.65 7.70
C PHE A 206 12.75 -4.22 6.61
N GLY A 207 12.56 -4.76 5.40
CA GLY A 207 13.40 -4.47 4.25
C GLY A 207 12.70 -3.57 3.24
N ALA A 208 13.39 -2.54 2.74
CA ALA A 208 12.95 -1.77 1.58
C ALA A 208 13.84 -2.06 0.38
N ILE A 209 13.26 -2.23 -0.80
CA ILE A 209 14.00 -2.43 -2.04
C ILE A 209 14.67 -1.13 -2.50
N GLU A 210 15.75 -1.26 -3.27
CA GLU A 210 16.55 -0.12 -3.76
C GLU A 210 15.71 0.94 -4.51
N LYS A 211 14.70 0.52 -5.26
CA LYS A 211 13.81 1.41 -6.01
C LYS A 211 13.05 2.40 -5.11
N ASP A 212 12.66 1.97 -3.91
CA ASP A 212 11.78 2.73 -3.03
C ASP A 212 12.53 3.47 -1.91
N ILE A 213 13.83 3.18 -1.71
CA ILE A 213 14.61 3.75 -0.61
C ILE A 213 14.66 5.28 -0.62
N ASN A 214 14.67 5.89 -1.81
CA ASN A 214 14.70 7.35 -1.94
C ASN A 214 13.42 8.04 -1.44
N LYS A 215 12.31 7.30 -1.33
CA LYS A 215 11.04 7.79 -0.80
C LYS A 215 10.98 7.69 0.73
N ILE A 216 11.81 6.83 1.32
CA ILE A 216 11.81 6.53 2.73
C ILE A 216 12.81 7.42 3.45
N LYS A 217 12.38 8.07 4.54
CA LYS A 217 13.19 8.95 5.37
C LYS A 217 12.99 8.65 6.84
N VAL A 218 14.00 8.96 7.65
CA VAL A 218 13.88 8.92 9.11
C VAL A 218 12.79 9.89 9.55
N GLY A 219 11.97 9.48 10.53
CA GLY A 219 10.83 10.24 11.04
C GLY A 219 9.51 10.05 10.27
N LEU A 220 9.47 9.27 9.18
CA LEU A 220 8.20 8.95 8.51
C LEU A 220 7.33 8.07 9.41
N PRO A 221 6.01 8.33 9.43
CA PRO A 221 5.05 7.50 10.16
C PRO A 221 5.02 6.07 9.62
N VAL A 222 4.89 5.13 10.53
CA VAL A 222 4.79 3.71 10.23
C VAL A 222 3.61 3.12 11.00
N THR A 223 2.85 2.27 10.34
CA THR A 223 1.84 1.44 10.98
C THR A 223 2.23 -0.02 10.87
N MET A 224 2.00 -0.79 11.93
CA MET A 224 2.25 -2.23 11.94
C MET A 224 1.01 -2.98 12.39
N THR A 225 0.66 -4.04 11.68
CA THR A 225 -0.37 -5.00 12.08
C THR A 225 0.23 -6.39 12.17
N VAL A 226 -0.13 -7.15 13.20
CA VAL A 226 0.33 -8.53 13.41
C VAL A 226 -0.86 -9.48 13.37
N ASP A 227 -0.65 -10.68 12.86
CA ASP A 227 -1.75 -11.65 12.68
C ASP A 227 -2.34 -12.13 14.04
N SER A 228 -1.58 -12.00 15.13
CA SER A 228 -2.07 -12.31 16.49
C SER A 228 -3.09 -11.30 17.03
N TYR A 229 -3.06 -10.07 16.50
CA TYR A 229 -3.95 -8.97 16.89
C TYR A 229 -4.44 -8.23 15.65
N PRO A 230 -5.34 -8.85 14.86
CA PRO A 230 -5.73 -8.31 13.54
C PRO A 230 -6.55 -7.02 13.61
N GLN A 231 -7.12 -6.70 14.76
CA GLN A 231 -7.89 -5.47 15.00
C GLN A 231 -7.04 -4.32 15.56
N ASP A 232 -5.83 -4.62 16.02
CA ASP A 232 -4.95 -3.62 16.61
C ASP A 232 -3.95 -3.12 15.56
N THR A 233 -3.82 -1.80 15.45
CA THR A 233 -2.81 -1.15 14.63
C THR A 233 -1.81 -0.47 15.56
N PHE A 234 -0.56 -0.84 15.44
CA PHE A 234 0.53 -0.27 16.22
C PHE A 234 1.21 0.83 15.41
N SER A 235 1.20 2.03 15.95
CA SER A 235 1.80 3.20 15.31
C SER A 235 3.23 3.41 15.77
N GLY A 236 4.05 3.97 14.88
CA GLY A 236 5.44 4.26 15.15
C GLY A 236 6.05 5.20 14.11
N GLU A 237 7.35 5.33 14.15
CA GLU A 237 8.12 6.15 13.21
C GLU A 237 9.44 5.48 12.83
N ILE A 238 9.95 5.79 11.66
CA ILE A 238 11.25 5.30 11.21
C ILE A 238 12.35 5.94 12.04
N GLU A 239 13.08 5.12 12.80
CA GLU A 239 14.22 5.56 13.61
C GLU A 239 15.52 5.53 12.83
N SER A 240 15.74 4.48 12.04
CA SER A 240 17.00 4.36 11.29
C SER A 240 16.86 3.55 10.00
N ILE A 241 17.72 3.88 9.04
CA ILE A 241 17.84 3.19 7.76
C ILE A 241 19.31 2.76 7.62
N SER A 242 19.56 1.46 7.41
CA SER A 242 20.90 0.95 7.18
C SER A 242 21.48 1.53 5.90
N PRO A 243 22.72 2.03 5.91
CA PRO A 243 23.37 2.49 4.68
C PRO A 243 23.90 1.33 3.82
N VAL A 244 23.77 0.09 4.28
CA VAL A 244 24.27 -1.12 3.62
C VAL A 244 23.12 -1.98 3.13
N VAL A 245 23.20 -2.39 1.87
CA VAL A 245 22.23 -3.33 1.25
C VAL A 245 22.56 -4.75 1.69
N GLU A 246 21.58 -5.48 2.15
CA GLU A 246 21.72 -6.91 2.40
C GLU A 246 21.82 -7.67 1.07
N GLY A 247 22.98 -8.29 0.83
CA GLY A 247 23.29 -8.91 -0.47
C GLY A 247 22.33 -10.05 -0.86
N ARG A 248 21.75 -10.78 0.11
CA ARG A 248 20.84 -11.90 -0.15
C ARG A 248 19.45 -11.43 -0.59
N THR A 249 18.90 -10.42 0.05
CA THR A 249 17.54 -9.91 -0.18
C THR A 249 17.53 -8.71 -1.11
N ARG A 250 18.65 -8.04 -1.32
CA ARG A 250 18.80 -6.77 -2.03
C ARG A 250 17.91 -5.67 -1.46
N THR A 251 17.79 -5.65 -0.15
CA THR A 251 16.99 -4.67 0.57
C THR A 251 17.85 -3.88 1.54
N PHE A 252 17.45 -2.65 1.81
CA PHE A 252 17.96 -1.86 2.92
C PHE A 252 17.19 -2.24 4.17
N LYS A 253 17.91 -2.51 5.27
CA LYS A 253 17.30 -2.77 6.55
C LYS A 253 16.82 -1.48 7.19
N ILE A 254 15.55 -1.45 7.56
CA ILE A 254 14.92 -0.30 8.21
C ILE A 254 14.45 -0.74 9.60
N LYS A 255 14.63 0.15 10.57
CA LYS A 255 14.10 0.01 11.91
C LYS A 255 13.12 1.14 12.16
N ALA A 256 11.89 0.79 12.50
CA ALA A 256 10.88 1.71 12.99
C ALA A 256 10.62 1.41 14.46
N ARG A 257 10.62 2.45 15.28
CA ARG A 257 10.20 2.36 16.67
C ARG A 257 8.69 2.37 16.72
N VAL A 258 8.10 1.35 17.32
CA VAL A 258 6.65 1.16 17.41
C VAL A 258 6.25 1.16 18.88
N VAL A 259 5.23 1.94 19.22
CA VAL A 259 4.68 1.98 20.58
C VAL A 259 4.00 0.66 20.89
N ASN A 260 4.40 0.03 22.00
CA ASN A 260 3.91 -1.28 22.40
C ASN A 260 3.02 -1.20 23.64
N GLU A 261 1.88 -0.52 23.53
CA GLU A 261 0.94 -0.40 24.64
C GLU A 261 0.43 -1.76 25.12
N GLY A 262 0.56 -1.96 26.44
CA GLY A 262 0.17 -3.22 27.06
C GLY A 262 1.08 -4.41 26.72
N GLU A 263 2.26 -4.13 26.15
CA GLU A 263 3.30 -5.13 25.83
C GLU A 263 2.75 -6.32 25.00
N LYS A 264 1.80 -6.02 24.09
CA LYS A 264 1.16 -7.02 23.22
C LYS A 264 2.12 -7.56 22.16
N LEU A 265 2.99 -6.70 21.61
CA LEU A 265 4.01 -7.12 20.66
C LEU A 265 5.12 -7.87 21.39
N LYS A 266 5.41 -9.08 20.94
CA LYS A 266 6.51 -9.90 21.45
C LYS A 266 7.63 -10.00 20.41
N ALA A 267 8.87 -10.05 20.86
CA ALA A 267 10.01 -10.25 19.97
C ALA A 267 9.85 -11.54 19.16
N GLY A 268 10.14 -11.50 17.89
CA GLY A 268 9.98 -12.61 16.93
C GLY A 268 8.61 -12.66 16.24
N MET A 269 7.61 -11.85 16.64
CA MET A 269 6.35 -11.77 15.89
C MET A 269 6.60 -11.22 14.50
N PHE A 270 5.80 -11.70 13.55
CA PHE A 270 5.81 -11.26 12.17
C PHE A 270 4.58 -10.41 11.88
N GLY A 271 4.74 -9.36 11.05
CA GLY A 271 3.63 -8.47 10.75
C GLY A 271 3.80 -7.71 9.45
N ARG A 272 2.69 -7.07 9.03
CA ARG A 272 2.66 -6.16 7.90
C ARG A 272 2.98 -4.76 8.38
N VAL A 273 3.89 -4.11 7.68
CA VAL A 273 4.36 -2.76 7.97
C VAL A 273 3.95 -1.87 6.81
N GLY A 274 3.25 -0.78 7.11
CA GLY A 274 2.94 0.28 6.16
C GLY A 274 3.77 1.53 6.45
N VAL A 275 4.61 1.96 5.52
CA VAL A 275 5.36 3.21 5.63
C VAL A 275 4.61 4.30 4.89
N GLN A 276 4.14 5.33 5.58
CA GLN A 276 3.45 6.46 4.96
C GLN A 276 4.46 7.39 4.30
N ILE A 277 4.57 7.26 2.96
CA ILE A 277 5.56 8.01 2.17
C ILE A 277 5.01 9.34 1.62
N TYR A 278 3.70 9.48 1.58
CA TYR A 278 3.01 10.69 1.16
C TYR A 278 1.72 10.87 1.94
N GLN A 279 1.39 12.12 2.28
CA GLN A 279 0.10 12.49 2.86
C GLN A 279 -0.26 13.91 2.44
N LYS A 280 -1.51 14.09 2.06
CA LYS A 280 -2.09 15.39 1.74
C LYS A 280 -3.55 15.40 2.18
N GLU A 281 -3.90 16.37 3.01
CA GLU A 281 -5.27 16.56 3.48
C GLU A 281 -6.07 17.41 2.50
N GLN A 282 -7.37 17.10 2.36
CA GLN A 282 -8.37 17.89 1.63
C GLN A 282 -7.92 18.26 0.20
N THR A 283 -7.40 17.27 -0.54
CA THR A 283 -6.96 17.45 -1.92
C THR A 283 -7.92 16.81 -2.93
N LEU A 284 -7.94 17.28 -4.16
CA LEU A 284 -8.75 16.70 -5.23
C LEU A 284 -8.08 15.40 -5.71
N VAL A 285 -8.81 14.31 -5.62
CA VAL A 285 -8.33 12.98 -6.01
C VAL A 285 -9.27 12.37 -7.03
N ILE A 286 -8.69 11.77 -8.06
CA ILE A 286 -9.44 11.05 -9.10
C ILE A 286 -8.88 9.63 -9.28
N PRO A 287 -9.69 8.66 -9.74
CA PRO A 287 -9.20 7.33 -10.09
C PRO A 287 -8.13 7.38 -11.19
N SER A 288 -7.14 6.51 -11.11
CA SER A 288 -6.09 6.44 -12.14
C SER A 288 -6.61 6.08 -13.54
N ALA A 289 -7.80 5.47 -13.63
CA ALA A 289 -8.48 5.16 -14.88
C ALA A 289 -9.16 6.37 -15.54
N SER A 290 -9.35 7.48 -14.78
CA SER A 290 -10.10 8.67 -15.23
C SER A 290 -9.28 9.67 -16.03
N PHE A 291 -7.99 9.47 -16.18
CA PHE A 291 -7.14 10.37 -16.97
C PHE A 291 -6.38 9.63 -18.06
N ARG A 292 -5.94 10.38 -19.06
CA ARG A 292 -5.06 9.88 -20.14
C ARG A 292 -3.90 10.84 -20.34
N LYS A 293 -2.82 10.30 -20.88
CA LYS A 293 -1.65 11.07 -21.28
C LYS A 293 -1.58 11.13 -22.79
N LYS A 294 -1.54 12.34 -23.34
CA LYS A 294 -1.30 12.59 -24.77
C LYS A 294 -0.07 13.48 -24.90
N GLU A 295 0.94 12.98 -25.60
CA GLU A 295 2.26 13.62 -25.71
C GLU A 295 2.91 13.86 -24.34
N GLN A 296 2.88 15.08 -23.82
CA GLN A 296 3.43 15.44 -22.50
C GLN A 296 2.37 15.99 -21.54
N GLU A 297 1.10 16.05 -21.95
CA GLU A 297 0.02 16.59 -21.16
C GLU A 297 -0.92 15.48 -20.67
N TYR A 298 -1.46 15.67 -19.47
CA TYR A 298 -2.50 14.83 -18.91
C TYR A 298 -3.84 15.51 -19.11
N PHE A 299 -4.89 14.75 -19.46
CA PHE A 299 -6.23 15.28 -19.64
C PHE A 299 -7.29 14.33 -19.07
N VAL A 300 -8.43 14.90 -18.75
CA VAL A 300 -9.64 14.22 -18.29
C VAL A 300 -10.81 14.61 -19.16
N TYR A 301 -11.85 13.81 -19.14
CA TYR A 301 -13.13 14.11 -19.76
C TYR A 301 -14.09 14.61 -18.69
N VAL A 302 -14.38 15.91 -18.70
CA VAL A 302 -15.37 16.53 -17.80
C VAL A 302 -16.74 16.41 -18.45
N ILE A 303 -17.74 16.02 -17.69
CA ILE A 303 -19.11 15.84 -18.16
C ILE A 303 -19.92 17.07 -17.74
N HIS A 304 -20.43 17.80 -18.70
CA HIS A 304 -21.39 18.88 -18.48
C HIS A 304 -22.80 18.34 -18.66
N PRO A 305 -23.59 18.19 -17.56
CA PRO A 305 -24.96 17.73 -17.66
C PRO A 305 -25.80 18.69 -18.55
N GLU A 306 -26.47 18.17 -19.55
CA GLU A 306 -27.52 18.94 -20.24
C GLU A 306 -28.73 19.05 -19.28
N ALA A 307 -29.22 20.27 -19.09
CA ALA A 307 -30.45 20.46 -18.33
C ALA A 307 -31.58 19.63 -18.93
N PRO A 308 -32.43 18.95 -18.12
CA PRO A 308 -33.56 18.21 -18.67
C PRO A 308 -34.37 19.14 -19.56
N ALA A 309 -34.55 18.76 -20.84
CA ALA A 309 -35.43 19.50 -21.75
C ALA A 309 -36.84 19.53 -21.09
N GLU A 310 -37.31 20.71 -20.74
CA GLU A 310 -38.71 20.90 -20.36
C GLU A 310 -39.58 20.31 -21.48
N GLU A 311 -40.21 19.17 -21.26
CA GLU A 311 -41.27 18.67 -22.14
C GLU A 311 -42.33 19.75 -22.23
N PRO A 312 -42.76 20.18 -23.47
CA PRO A 312 -43.85 21.09 -23.60
C PRO A 312 -45.09 20.47 -22.96
N ALA A 313 -45.67 21.15 -21.99
CA ALA A 313 -46.91 20.73 -21.31
C ALA A 313 -47.98 20.43 -22.36
N GLU A 314 -48.25 19.15 -22.65
CA GLU A 314 -49.43 18.76 -23.39
C GLU A 314 -50.67 19.04 -22.51
N GLU A 315 -51.48 19.95 -23.01
CA GLU A 315 -52.79 20.27 -22.47
C GLU A 315 -53.65 18.99 -22.34
N SER A 316 -54.04 18.71 -21.13
CA SER A 316 -54.98 17.62 -20.80
C SER A 316 -56.35 17.89 -21.36
N PRO A 317 -57.00 17.01 -22.14
CA PRO A 317 -58.45 17.02 -22.30
C PRO A 317 -59.11 16.39 -21.08
N LYS A 318 -60.06 17.12 -20.52
CA LYS A 318 -60.95 16.71 -19.43
C LYS A 318 -61.78 15.50 -19.75
N ALA A 319 -61.95 14.65 -18.74
CA ALA A 319 -63.09 13.87 -18.33
C ALA A 319 -63.40 12.56 -19.06
N SER A 320 -63.43 11.42 -18.38
CA SER A 320 -64.58 10.96 -17.62
C SER A 320 -64.34 9.59 -17.00
N SER A 321 -64.92 9.41 -15.85
CA SER A 321 -64.97 8.24 -14.98
C SER A 321 -65.40 6.94 -15.63
N LYS A 322 -64.78 5.80 -15.26
CA LYS A 322 -65.38 4.63 -14.59
C LYS A 322 -64.41 3.43 -14.54
N GLY A 323 -64.25 2.94 -13.32
CA GLY A 323 -64.37 1.51 -13.01
C GLY A 323 -63.21 0.56 -13.31
N GLY A 324 -62.43 0.23 -12.30
CA GLY A 324 -62.24 -1.16 -11.97
C GLY A 324 -61.00 -1.90 -12.49
N LYS A 325 -60.23 -2.34 -11.53
CA LYS A 325 -59.46 -3.58 -11.38
C LYS A 325 -57.95 -3.44 -11.33
N ASP A 326 -57.52 -3.86 -10.18
CA ASP A 326 -56.17 -4.13 -9.76
C ASP A 326 -55.30 -4.77 -10.85
N LYS A 327 -54.20 -4.11 -11.14
CA LYS A 327 -53.05 -4.72 -11.76
C LYS A 327 -51.85 -4.47 -10.86
N PRO A 328 -50.99 -5.48 -10.61
CA PRO A 328 -49.82 -5.30 -9.73
C PRO A 328 -48.92 -4.22 -10.32
N ALA A 329 -48.43 -3.35 -9.45
CA ALA A 329 -47.44 -2.32 -9.76
C ALA A 329 -46.23 -2.96 -10.42
N ALA A 330 -45.94 -2.51 -11.62
CA ALA A 330 -44.62 -2.74 -12.25
C ALA A 330 -43.52 -2.13 -11.37
N PRO A 331 -42.35 -2.75 -11.27
CA PRO A 331 -41.27 -2.18 -10.49
C PRO A 331 -40.89 -0.80 -11.03
N ALA A 332 -40.74 0.15 -10.13
CA ALA A 332 -40.31 1.50 -10.42
C ALA A 332 -39.04 1.44 -11.28
N LYS A 333 -39.05 2.10 -12.43
CA LYS A 333 -37.85 2.34 -13.19
C LYS A 333 -36.93 3.19 -12.33
N PRO A 334 -35.65 2.77 -12.15
CA PRO A 334 -34.70 3.61 -11.48
C PRO A 334 -34.24 4.70 -12.42
N SER A 335 -34.17 5.90 -11.87
CA SER A 335 -33.11 6.84 -12.02
C SER A 335 -33.02 7.68 -13.29
N ASP A 336 -32.95 8.91 -12.98
CA ASP A 336 -32.41 10.04 -13.74
C ASP A 336 -31.11 9.67 -14.47
N VAL A 337 -31.27 9.29 -15.72
CA VAL A 337 -30.13 9.13 -16.64
C VAL A 337 -29.60 10.53 -16.93
N ILE A 338 -28.41 10.84 -16.45
CA ILE A 338 -27.76 12.11 -16.73
C ILE A 338 -27.18 12.03 -18.14
N ILE A 339 -27.74 12.80 -19.07
CA ILE A 339 -27.14 13.00 -20.39
C ILE A 339 -26.30 14.27 -20.32
N GLY A 340 -25.08 14.22 -20.86
CA GLY A 340 -24.18 15.36 -20.85
C GLY A 340 -23.26 15.38 -22.06
N THR A 341 -22.52 16.46 -22.20
CA THR A 341 -21.49 16.64 -23.22
C THR A 341 -20.10 16.61 -22.59
N ILE A 342 -19.13 16.07 -23.32
CA ILE A 342 -17.73 15.98 -22.88
C ILE A 342 -16.96 17.25 -23.22
N GLU A 343 -16.20 17.74 -22.22
CA GLU A 343 -15.11 18.70 -22.38
C GLU A 343 -13.78 18.01 -22.11
N ILE A 344 -12.83 18.15 -23.02
CA ILE A 344 -11.46 17.66 -22.83
C ILE A 344 -10.66 18.72 -22.10
N ARG A 345 -10.32 18.46 -20.82
CA ARG A 345 -9.64 19.45 -20.00
C ARG A 345 -8.25 18.97 -19.60
N PRO A 346 -7.20 19.79 -19.86
CA PRO A 346 -5.86 19.50 -19.40
C PRO A 346 -5.78 19.64 -17.87
N ILE A 347 -5.05 18.71 -17.23
CA ILE A 347 -4.86 18.68 -15.78
C ILE A 347 -3.38 18.68 -15.40
N GLN A 348 -3.08 19.17 -14.21
CA GLN A 348 -1.77 19.06 -13.61
C GLN A 348 -1.83 18.03 -12.47
N VAL A 349 -1.09 16.95 -12.60
CA VAL A 349 -0.94 15.91 -11.59
C VAL A 349 0.10 16.34 -10.58
N ALA A 350 -0.22 16.25 -9.29
CA ALA A 350 0.70 16.49 -8.18
C ALA A 350 1.39 15.20 -7.73
N TYR A 351 0.61 14.15 -7.48
CA TYR A 351 1.09 12.85 -7.06
C TYR A 351 0.22 11.74 -7.66
N ALA A 352 0.81 10.60 -7.99
CA ALA A 352 0.09 9.47 -8.58
C ALA A 352 0.47 8.15 -7.90
N THR A 353 -0.55 7.40 -7.51
CA THR A 353 -0.46 6.00 -7.10
C THR A 353 -1.03 5.10 -8.19
N PRO A 354 -0.92 3.78 -8.10
CA PRO A 354 -1.55 2.87 -9.05
C PRO A 354 -3.07 3.03 -9.17
N ASP A 355 -3.74 3.38 -8.07
CA ASP A 355 -5.20 3.39 -7.98
C ASP A 355 -5.80 4.80 -8.11
N ALA A 356 -5.09 5.83 -7.68
CA ALA A 356 -5.59 7.19 -7.56
C ALA A 356 -4.53 8.25 -7.89
N VAL A 357 -5.01 9.44 -8.25
CA VAL A 357 -4.15 10.56 -8.64
C VAL A 357 -4.61 11.85 -7.98
N GLU A 358 -3.67 12.53 -7.33
CA GLU A 358 -3.87 13.86 -6.79
C GLU A 358 -3.75 14.91 -7.88
N ILE A 359 -4.72 15.80 -7.96
CA ILE A 359 -4.79 16.88 -8.95
C ILE A 359 -4.35 18.19 -8.30
N LYS A 360 -3.37 18.84 -8.92
CA LYS A 360 -2.87 20.15 -8.51
C LYS A 360 -3.70 21.30 -9.09
N ALA A 361 -4.13 21.17 -10.36
CA ALA A 361 -4.91 22.17 -11.06
C ALA A 361 -5.63 21.55 -12.28
N GLY A 362 -6.72 22.18 -12.71
CA GLY A 362 -7.48 21.78 -13.89
C GLY A 362 -8.83 21.16 -13.60
N LEU A 363 -9.16 20.88 -12.32
CA LEU A 363 -10.48 20.43 -11.89
C LEU A 363 -10.94 21.25 -10.68
N GLU A 364 -12.25 21.38 -10.57
CA GLU A 364 -12.92 21.99 -9.42
C GLU A 364 -13.62 20.93 -8.57
N ASP A 365 -13.98 21.30 -7.35
CA ASP A 365 -14.73 20.45 -6.44
C ASP A 365 -16.16 20.21 -6.99
N GLU A 366 -16.69 19.02 -6.79
CA GLU A 366 -18.02 18.58 -7.26
C GLU A 366 -18.18 18.43 -8.80
N GLU A 367 -17.15 18.62 -9.59
CA GLU A 367 -17.21 18.36 -11.03
C GLU A 367 -17.42 16.86 -11.33
N LEU A 368 -18.16 16.58 -12.39
CA LEU A 368 -18.41 15.21 -12.85
C LEU A 368 -17.44 14.87 -13.99
N ILE A 369 -16.66 13.83 -13.83
CA ILE A 369 -15.71 13.34 -14.83
C ILE A 369 -16.01 11.90 -15.23
N VAL A 370 -15.46 11.44 -16.33
CA VAL A 370 -15.52 10.02 -16.73
C VAL A 370 -14.63 9.20 -15.82
N ALA A 371 -15.22 8.23 -15.10
CA ALA A 371 -14.53 7.39 -14.11
C ALA A 371 -13.53 6.39 -14.73
N ASP A 372 -13.85 5.85 -15.90
CA ASP A 372 -13.02 4.88 -16.62
C ASP A 372 -13.07 5.17 -18.13
N ILE A 373 -11.93 5.59 -18.65
CA ILE A 373 -11.78 5.93 -20.06
C ILE A 373 -11.45 4.65 -20.84
N GLN A 374 -12.45 4.02 -21.45
CA GLN A 374 -12.27 2.81 -22.25
C GLN A 374 -11.93 3.10 -23.73
N GLN A 375 -12.33 4.25 -24.23
CA GLN A 375 -12.09 4.70 -25.61
C GLN A 375 -11.81 6.19 -25.66
N GLU A 376 -11.11 6.63 -26.70
CA GLU A 376 -10.93 8.06 -26.97
C GLU A 376 -12.24 8.68 -27.41
N MET A 377 -12.59 9.81 -26.82
CA MET A 377 -13.78 10.57 -27.13
C MET A 377 -13.37 11.96 -27.63
N GLU A 378 -14.14 12.48 -28.57
CA GLU A 378 -13.92 13.83 -29.13
C GLU A 378 -14.66 14.87 -28.27
N GLU A 379 -14.21 16.12 -28.36
CA GLU A 379 -14.86 17.25 -27.70
C GLU A 379 -16.33 17.37 -28.12
N LYS A 380 -17.24 17.63 -27.16
CA LYS A 380 -18.69 17.70 -27.36
C LYS A 380 -19.37 16.38 -27.70
N THR A 381 -18.71 15.23 -27.52
CA THR A 381 -19.37 13.92 -27.63
C THR A 381 -20.47 13.83 -26.57
N LYS A 382 -21.67 13.38 -26.99
CA LYS A 382 -22.76 13.11 -26.04
C LYS A 382 -22.52 11.82 -25.29
N VAL A 383 -22.69 11.86 -23.99
CA VAL A 383 -22.54 10.70 -23.09
C VAL A 383 -23.77 10.52 -22.22
N GLU A 384 -24.01 9.27 -21.88
CA GLU A 384 -25.04 8.84 -20.95
C GLU A 384 -24.35 8.28 -19.70
N VAL A 385 -24.53 8.96 -18.59
CA VAL A 385 -23.95 8.51 -17.31
C VAL A 385 -24.82 7.40 -16.75
N THR A 386 -24.29 6.18 -16.75
CA THR A 386 -25.01 5.00 -16.28
C THR A 386 -24.94 4.82 -14.77
N GLU A 387 -23.86 5.30 -14.15
CA GLU A 387 -23.57 5.17 -12.72
C GLU A 387 -22.66 6.31 -12.28
N VAL A 388 -22.95 6.96 -11.17
CA VAL A 388 -22.05 7.94 -10.56
C VAL A 388 -21.36 7.26 -9.39
N GLN A 389 -20.04 7.18 -9.45
CA GLN A 389 -19.22 6.58 -8.40
C GLN A 389 -18.69 7.69 -7.48
N GLU A 390 -18.87 7.49 -6.19
CA GLU A 390 -18.18 8.24 -5.16
C GLU A 390 -17.15 7.28 -4.55
N TYR A 391 -15.87 7.55 -4.76
CA TYR A 391 -14.80 6.71 -4.22
C TYR A 391 -14.44 7.16 -2.80
N THR A 392 -14.39 6.17 -1.90
CA THR A 392 -13.68 6.29 -0.62
C THR A 392 -12.35 5.55 -0.79
N PHE A 393 -11.24 6.26 -0.72
CA PHE A 393 -9.88 5.70 -0.81
C PHE A 393 -9.42 5.19 0.54
#